data_7738aa73f6845fc0d25908c9c4e5408a
#
_entry.id   7738aa73f6845fc0d25908c9c4e5408a
#
_cell.length_a   1.000
_cell.length_b   1.000
_cell.length_c   1.000
_cell.angle_alpha   90.00
_cell.angle_beta   90.00
_cell.angle_gamma   90.00
#
_symmetry.space_group_name_H-M   'P 1'
#
loop_
_entity.id
_entity.type
_entity.pdbx_description
1 polymer ?
#
loop_
_entity_poly.entity_id
_entity_poly.type
_entity_poly.pdbx_seq_one_letter_code
_entity_poly.pdbx_strand_id
1 'polypeptide(L)'
;MSKYHLEEEVGFRCDTWPAKNVPDIRPFPEECWERLRPLDLKPLKGDYQGYNLDPLLENIDSPIAKGAVRVFESDKIEKVCLWWQVLSGRSISGAVIGFPRDEYDFPIIFIDWDEGRGPGHGMVDHSPLCDLNINEEYRIKYLDKLDDTYREYYDIIGPPSLHVWVRHVTGPYYMFFRTKAGGTQEYRQRILNLPLKYLKMWAETVKEAKPVEDPVHKEYCIKRKRIFQEWFFVRDPVTSVMLRCYGKELGMLVMKGLS
;
A
#
# COMPACT_ATOMS: atom_id res chain seq x y z
N MET A 1 0.60 -9.66 27.61
CA MET A 1 1.69 -9.08 26.79
C MET A 1 1.16 -8.87 25.39
N SER A 2 1.20 -7.65 24.90
CA SER A 2 0.79 -7.31 23.52
C SER A 2 1.66 -8.13 22.55
N LYS A 3 1.02 -8.76 21.57
CA LYS A 3 1.72 -9.45 20.47
C LYS A 3 2.38 -8.46 19.47
N TYR A 4 2.17 -7.16 19.68
CA TYR A 4 2.53 -6.15 18.70
C TYR A 4 3.87 -5.53 19.07
N HIS A 5 4.92 -5.92 18.35
CA HIS A 5 6.27 -5.36 18.45
C HIS A 5 6.48 -4.16 17.55
N LEU A 6 5.52 -3.87 16.67
CA LEU A 6 5.62 -2.83 15.66
C LEU A 6 5.81 -1.44 16.27
N GLU A 7 5.18 -1.17 17.41
CA GLU A 7 5.32 0.08 18.13
C GLU A 7 6.73 0.28 18.69
N GLU A 8 7.33 -0.80 19.24
CA GLU A 8 8.70 -0.76 19.77
C GLU A 8 9.73 -0.71 18.62
N GLU A 9 9.51 -1.44 17.55
CA GLU A 9 10.48 -1.61 16.46
C GLU A 9 10.48 -0.42 15.49
N VAL A 10 9.32 0.11 15.15
CA VAL A 10 9.16 1.19 14.14
C VAL A 10 8.32 2.37 14.62
N GLY A 11 7.92 2.41 15.88
CA GLY A 11 7.09 3.45 16.46
C GLY A 11 5.68 3.53 15.88
N PHE A 12 5.18 2.43 15.30
CA PHE A 12 3.85 2.40 14.69
C PHE A 12 2.79 2.17 15.76
N ARG A 13 1.82 3.08 15.85
CA ARG A 13 0.80 3.04 16.90
C ARG A 13 -0.25 1.97 16.66
N CYS A 14 -0.38 1.04 17.61
CA CYS A 14 -1.45 0.04 17.66
C CYS A 14 -2.43 0.25 18.82
N ASP A 15 -2.19 1.22 19.70
CA ASP A 15 -3.02 1.51 20.90
C ASP A 15 -4.39 2.12 20.58
N THR A 16 -4.59 2.61 19.36
CA THR A 16 -5.85 3.19 18.89
C THR A 16 -6.95 2.17 18.61
N TRP A 17 -6.67 0.89 18.77
CA TRP A 17 -7.58 -0.22 18.53
C TRP A 17 -8.16 -0.85 19.78
N PRO A 18 -9.33 -1.46 19.65
CA PRO A 18 -10.34 -1.23 18.62
C PRO A 18 -11.03 0.09 18.85
N ALA A 19 -11.31 0.81 17.80
CA ALA A 19 -12.30 1.87 17.89
C ALA A 19 -13.66 1.20 18.18
N LYS A 20 -14.42 1.78 19.09
CA LYS A 20 -15.72 1.23 19.53
C LYS A 20 -16.62 0.97 18.32
N ASN A 21 -17.05 -0.27 18.08
CA ASN A 21 -17.86 -0.73 16.95
C ASN A 21 -17.14 -0.81 15.59
N VAL A 22 -15.82 -0.85 15.56
CA VAL A 22 -15.05 -1.18 14.36
C VAL A 22 -14.44 -2.56 14.54
N PRO A 23 -14.37 -3.39 13.50
CA PRO A 23 -13.74 -4.72 13.61
C PRO A 23 -12.31 -4.64 14.13
N ASP A 24 -11.95 -5.61 14.95
CA ASP A 24 -10.57 -5.76 15.41
C ASP A 24 -9.73 -6.42 14.32
N ILE A 25 -8.88 -5.61 13.69
CA ILE A 25 -7.99 -6.03 12.62
C ILE A 25 -6.51 -5.77 12.97
N ARG A 26 -6.24 -5.54 14.23
CA ARG A 26 -4.89 -5.23 14.75
C ARG A 26 -3.76 -6.13 14.24
N PRO A 27 -3.95 -7.42 13.95
CA PRO A 27 -2.87 -8.21 13.37
C PRO A 27 -2.39 -7.74 12.01
N PHE A 28 -3.16 -6.95 11.27
CA PHE A 28 -2.85 -6.62 9.88
C PHE A 28 -1.58 -5.77 9.70
N PRO A 29 -1.35 -4.68 10.44
CA PRO A 29 -0.10 -3.93 10.33
C PRO A 29 1.13 -4.75 10.72
N GLU A 30 1.02 -5.55 11.80
CA GLU A 30 2.08 -6.47 12.24
C GLU A 30 2.40 -7.50 11.16
N GLU A 31 1.37 -8.10 10.59
CA GLU A 31 1.54 -9.09 9.54
C GLU A 31 2.10 -8.50 8.24
N CYS A 32 1.79 -7.25 7.93
CA CYS A 32 2.45 -6.52 6.85
C CYS A 32 3.93 -6.32 7.15
N TRP A 33 4.26 -5.87 8.37
CA TRP A 33 5.63 -5.66 8.77
C TRP A 33 6.46 -6.94 8.74
N GLU A 34 5.92 -8.06 9.23
CA GLU A 34 6.59 -9.36 9.16
C GLU A 34 7.00 -9.77 7.73
N ARG A 35 6.22 -9.35 6.74
CA ARG A 35 6.55 -9.62 5.32
C ARG A 35 7.55 -8.62 4.75
N LEU A 36 7.57 -7.41 5.26
CA LEU A 36 8.47 -6.34 4.82
C LEU A 36 9.85 -6.41 5.51
N ARG A 37 9.89 -6.83 6.78
CA ARG A 37 11.13 -6.90 7.58
C ARG A 37 12.30 -7.58 6.87
N PRO A 38 12.12 -8.71 6.14
CA PRO A 38 13.22 -9.37 5.43
C PRO A 38 13.83 -8.58 4.25
N LEU A 39 13.38 -7.35 4.00
CA LEU A 39 13.86 -6.49 2.91
C LEU A 39 14.91 -5.46 3.36
N ASP A 40 15.46 -5.61 4.58
CA ASP A 40 16.49 -4.74 5.16
C ASP A 40 16.10 -3.25 5.10
N LEU A 41 14.86 -2.97 5.47
CA LEU A 41 14.28 -1.65 5.40
C LEU A 41 14.85 -0.72 6.47
N LYS A 42 15.14 0.52 6.07
CA LYS A 42 15.54 1.62 6.94
C LYS A 42 14.53 2.75 6.86
N PRO A 43 14.21 3.45 7.96
CA PRO A 43 13.35 4.62 7.90
C PRO A 43 13.89 5.64 6.90
N LEU A 44 13.05 6.05 5.96
CA LEU A 44 13.35 7.15 5.05
C LEU A 44 13.18 8.47 5.80
N LYS A 45 14.26 9.23 5.92
CA LYS A 45 14.35 10.48 6.69
C LYS A 45 14.75 11.65 5.80
N GLY A 46 14.39 12.87 6.26
CA GLY A 46 14.76 14.09 5.58
C GLY A 46 13.97 14.36 4.31
N ASP A 47 14.61 14.98 3.35
CA ASP A 47 13.95 15.40 2.11
C ASP A 47 13.70 14.22 1.16
N TYR A 48 12.45 14.12 0.72
CA TYR A 48 12.04 13.25 -0.38
C TYR A 48 11.25 14.05 -1.40
N GLN A 49 11.83 14.28 -2.55
CA GLN A 49 11.24 15.05 -3.66
C GLN A 49 10.72 16.44 -3.22
N GLY A 50 11.49 17.16 -2.40
CA GLY A 50 11.16 18.50 -1.89
C GLY A 50 10.23 18.54 -0.68
N TYR A 51 9.98 17.39 -0.04
CA TYR A 51 9.20 17.28 1.18
C TYR A 51 10.03 16.67 2.30
N ASN A 52 10.16 17.35 3.42
CA ASN A 52 10.77 16.76 4.61
C ASN A 52 9.81 15.78 5.26
N LEU A 53 10.13 14.47 5.23
CA LEU A 53 9.31 13.40 5.79
C LEU A 53 9.51 13.15 7.28
N ASP A 54 10.44 13.82 7.96
CA ASP A 54 10.73 13.60 9.38
C ASP A 54 9.49 13.70 10.29
N PRO A 55 8.49 14.58 10.05
CA PRO A 55 7.27 14.60 10.84
C PRO A 55 6.46 13.30 10.79
N LEU A 56 6.66 12.44 9.78
CA LEU A 56 6.01 11.13 9.68
C LEU A 56 6.67 10.04 10.54
N LEU A 57 7.81 10.33 11.15
CA LEU A 57 8.44 9.44 12.14
C LEU A 57 7.62 9.39 13.44
N GLU A 58 6.85 10.43 13.70
CA GLU A 58 5.92 10.51 14.83
C GLU A 58 4.54 9.97 14.44
N ASN A 59 3.72 9.70 15.44
CA ASN A 59 2.31 9.38 15.20
C ASN A 59 1.56 10.63 14.77
N ILE A 60 0.60 10.45 13.84
CA ILE A 60 -0.19 11.53 13.28
C ILE A 60 -1.57 11.56 13.95
N ASP A 61 -1.75 12.48 14.87
CA ASP A 61 -3.01 12.64 15.60
C ASP A 61 -3.67 13.96 15.28
N SER A 62 -4.99 13.92 15.17
CA SER A 62 -5.86 15.07 15.05
C SER A 62 -7.16 14.85 15.86
N PRO A 63 -8.02 15.85 16.00
CA PRO A 63 -9.31 15.68 16.68
C PRO A 63 -10.22 14.61 16.05
N ILE A 64 -10.03 14.28 14.77
CA ILE A 64 -10.90 13.36 14.03
C ILE A 64 -10.21 12.09 13.52
N ALA A 65 -8.88 12.05 13.57
CA ALA A 65 -8.12 10.87 13.11
C ALA A 65 -6.91 10.63 14.01
N LYS A 66 -6.59 9.37 14.20
CA LYS A 66 -5.37 8.92 14.86
C LYS A 66 -4.71 7.85 14.02
N GLY A 67 -3.40 7.91 13.88
CA GLY A 67 -2.71 6.94 13.06
C GLY A 67 -1.20 7.08 13.02
N ALA A 68 -0.60 6.37 12.12
CA ALA A 68 0.82 6.42 11.84
C ALA A 68 1.09 6.21 10.35
N VAL A 69 2.13 6.86 9.88
CA VAL A 69 2.71 6.64 8.56
C VAL A 69 4.18 6.33 8.77
N ARG A 70 4.64 5.23 8.24
CA ARG A 70 6.07 4.89 8.29
C ARG A 70 6.56 4.66 6.88
N VAL A 71 7.57 5.39 6.52
CA VAL A 71 8.16 5.35 5.20
C VAL A 71 9.57 4.78 5.32
N PHE A 72 9.85 3.79 4.50
CA PHE A 72 11.13 3.07 4.52
C PHE A 72 11.76 3.05 3.13
N GLU A 73 13.04 2.82 3.09
CA GLU A 73 13.84 2.57 1.89
C GLU A 73 14.78 1.37 2.08
N SER A 74 15.32 0.85 0.98
CA SER A 74 16.42 -0.12 0.98
C SER A 74 17.25 0.02 -0.28
N ASP A 75 18.23 -0.84 -0.48
CA ASP A 75 19.09 -0.82 -1.67
C ASP A 75 18.32 -1.06 -2.98
N LYS A 76 17.16 -1.73 -2.92
CA LYS A 76 16.32 -1.99 -4.10
C LYS A 76 15.02 -1.18 -4.11
N ILE A 77 14.57 -0.74 -2.97
CA ILE A 77 13.31 -0.03 -2.78
C ILE A 77 13.59 1.46 -2.62
N GLU A 78 13.05 2.27 -3.55
CA GLU A 78 13.09 3.74 -3.43
C GLU A 78 12.33 4.17 -2.19
N LYS A 79 11.13 3.62 -2.04
CA LYS A 79 10.24 3.91 -0.94
C LYS A 79 9.22 2.80 -0.77
N VAL A 80 8.93 2.42 0.46
CA VAL A 80 7.73 1.68 0.84
C VAL A 80 7.08 2.34 2.04
N CYS A 81 5.80 2.61 1.93
CA CYS A 81 4.99 3.21 2.97
C CYS A 81 4.09 2.17 3.63
N LEU A 82 4.09 2.12 4.94
CA LEU A 82 3.10 1.45 5.76
C LEU A 82 2.29 2.53 6.48
N TRP A 83 1.03 2.67 6.10
CA TRP A 83 0.11 3.66 6.65
C TRP A 83 -1.06 2.99 7.34
N TRP A 84 -1.51 3.63 8.40
CA TRP A 84 -2.60 3.13 9.19
C TRP A 84 -3.31 4.23 9.98
N GLN A 85 -4.65 4.28 9.95
CA GLN A 85 -5.41 5.26 10.72
C GLN A 85 -6.76 4.74 11.22
N VAL A 86 -7.23 5.34 12.31
CA VAL A 86 -8.62 5.27 12.80
C VAL A 86 -9.25 6.64 12.61
N LEU A 87 -10.35 6.71 11.88
CA LEU A 87 -11.05 7.94 11.58
C LEU A 87 -12.28 8.11 12.48
N SER A 88 -12.24 9.07 13.41
CA SER A 88 -13.34 9.41 14.34
C SER A 88 -13.99 8.22 15.03
N GLY A 89 -13.24 7.13 15.27
CA GLY A 89 -13.76 5.88 15.82
C GLY A 89 -14.82 5.18 14.94
N ARG A 90 -14.90 5.52 13.65
CA ARG A 90 -15.92 5.05 12.71
C ARG A 90 -15.40 4.11 11.65
N SER A 91 -14.20 4.37 11.18
CA SER A 91 -13.55 3.57 10.15
C SER A 91 -12.07 3.42 10.43
N ILE A 92 -11.53 2.41 9.84
CA ILE A 92 -10.14 2.05 9.81
C ILE A 92 -9.70 2.07 8.36
N SER A 93 -8.55 2.64 8.11
CA SER A 93 -7.93 2.60 6.79
C SER A 93 -6.47 2.22 6.93
N GLY A 94 -5.94 1.55 5.94
CA GLY A 94 -4.53 1.19 5.88
C GLY A 94 -4.07 1.00 4.45
N ALA A 95 -2.79 1.24 4.20
CA ALA A 95 -2.18 1.00 2.90
C ALA A 95 -0.74 0.52 3.04
N VAL A 96 -0.32 -0.26 2.05
CA VAL A 96 1.09 -0.54 1.78
C VAL A 96 1.34 -0.21 0.31
N ILE A 97 2.19 0.79 0.08
CA ILE A 97 2.53 1.22 -1.29
C ILE A 97 4.05 1.27 -1.38
N GLY A 98 4.63 0.51 -2.31
CA GLY A 98 6.08 0.41 -2.44
C GLY A 98 6.55 0.54 -3.89
N PHE A 99 7.65 1.26 -4.07
CA PHE A 99 8.22 1.63 -5.36
C PHE A 99 9.66 1.11 -5.48
N PRO A 100 10.05 0.55 -6.63
CA PRO A 100 11.44 0.21 -6.89
C PRO A 100 12.32 1.45 -7.03
N ARG A 101 13.62 1.30 -6.74
CA ARG A 101 14.62 2.27 -7.20
C ARG A 101 14.69 2.27 -8.71
N ASP A 102 15.24 3.33 -9.28
CA ASP A 102 15.31 3.55 -10.72
C ASP A 102 16.13 2.48 -11.48
N GLU A 103 16.95 1.72 -10.76
CA GLU A 103 17.72 0.60 -11.30
C GLU A 103 16.90 -0.67 -11.53
N TYR A 104 15.68 -0.76 -10.98
CA TYR A 104 14.86 -1.97 -10.97
C TYR A 104 13.53 -1.77 -11.68
N ASP A 105 13.01 -2.87 -12.23
CA ASP A 105 11.74 -2.90 -12.96
C ASP A 105 10.63 -3.73 -12.28
N PHE A 106 10.86 -4.21 -11.06
CA PHE A 106 9.79 -4.96 -10.39
C PHE A 106 8.55 -4.08 -10.14
N PRO A 107 7.34 -4.67 -10.13
CA PRO A 107 6.10 -3.89 -10.06
C PRO A 107 5.96 -3.13 -8.74
N ILE A 108 5.21 -2.03 -8.80
CA ILE A 108 4.77 -1.31 -7.60
C ILE A 108 3.81 -2.21 -6.83
N ILE A 109 4.02 -2.40 -5.52
CA ILE A 109 2.98 -2.94 -4.66
C ILE A 109 1.98 -1.84 -4.32
N PHE A 110 0.71 -2.11 -4.57
CA PHE A 110 -0.38 -1.21 -4.25
C PHE A 110 -1.44 -1.97 -3.45
N ILE A 111 -1.47 -1.72 -2.17
CA ILE A 111 -2.47 -2.23 -1.23
C ILE A 111 -3.13 -1.02 -0.58
N ASP A 112 -4.44 -0.94 -0.68
CA ASP A 112 -5.27 0.02 0.03
C ASP A 112 -6.51 -0.67 0.57
N TRP A 113 -6.92 -0.29 1.76
CA TRP A 113 -8.02 -0.95 2.42
C TRP A 113 -8.67 -0.02 3.45
N ASP A 114 -10.01 -0.02 3.44
CA ASP A 114 -10.80 0.64 4.47
C ASP A 114 -11.95 -0.25 4.95
N GLU A 115 -12.25 -0.18 6.22
CA GLU A 115 -13.42 -0.80 6.83
C GLU A 115 -14.05 0.12 7.88
N GLY A 116 -15.39 0.12 7.97
CA GLY A 116 -16.09 0.98 8.90
C GLY A 116 -17.52 0.51 9.18
N ARG A 117 -18.37 1.44 9.59
CA ARG A 117 -19.79 1.15 9.84
C ARG A 117 -20.60 0.83 8.59
N GLY A 118 -20.10 1.26 7.42
CA GLY A 118 -20.65 0.96 6.12
C GLY A 118 -19.82 -0.08 5.37
N PRO A 119 -20.17 -0.40 4.12
CA PRO A 119 -19.33 -1.19 3.27
C PRO A 119 -18.04 -0.41 2.98
N GLY A 120 -16.91 -0.97 3.40
CA GLY A 120 -15.59 -0.50 3.02
C GLY A 120 -15.18 -1.03 1.64
N HIS A 121 -13.96 -0.78 1.27
CA HIS A 121 -13.34 -1.33 0.07
C HIS A 121 -11.89 -1.71 0.29
N GLY A 122 -11.34 -2.46 -0.62
CA GLY A 122 -9.91 -2.70 -0.67
C GLY A 122 -9.45 -2.88 -2.10
N MET A 123 -8.17 -2.64 -2.28
CA MET A 123 -7.48 -2.81 -3.55
C MET A 123 -6.16 -3.52 -3.31
N VAL A 124 -5.82 -4.44 -4.19
CA VAL A 124 -4.50 -5.05 -4.23
C VAL A 124 -4.03 -5.15 -5.66
N ASP A 125 -2.76 -4.85 -5.89
CA ASP A 125 -2.13 -4.95 -7.19
C ASP A 125 -0.61 -5.06 -7.11
N HIS A 126 -0.04 -5.72 -8.11
CA HIS A 126 1.33 -5.53 -8.57
C HIS A 126 1.29 -4.68 -9.84
N SER A 127 1.30 -3.37 -9.67
CA SER A 127 1.15 -2.42 -10.78
C SER A 127 2.39 -2.45 -11.69
N PRO A 128 2.25 -2.79 -12.98
CA PRO A 128 3.37 -2.99 -13.87
C PRO A 128 4.05 -1.68 -14.25
N LEU A 129 5.36 -1.74 -14.42
CA LEU A 129 6.18 -0.62 -14.89
C LEU A 129 6.42 -0.62 -16.39
N CYS A 130 5.76 -1.51 -17.15
CA CYS A 130 5.83 -1.55 -18.60
C CYS A 130 4.46 -1.75 -19.24
N ASP A 131 4.40 -1.60 -20.55
CA ASP A 131 3.22 -1.96 -21.35
C ASP A 131 3.21 -3.48 -21.59
N LEU A 132 2.24 -4.15 -21.00
CA LEU A 132 2.10 -5.60 -21.07
C LEU A 132 1.66 -6.11 -22.44
N ASN A 133 1.12 -5.23 -23.31
CA ASN A 133 0.71 -5.62 -24.65
C ASN A 133 1.91 -5.90 -25.57
N ILE A 134 3.06 -5.33 -25.23
CA ILE A 134 4.29 -5.45 -26.03
C ILE A 134 5.45 -6.10 -25.25
N ASN A 135 5.23 -6.46 -23.98
CA ASN A 135 6.26 -7.04 -23.12
C ASN A 135 5.70 -8.22 -22.33
N GLU A 136 5.53 -9.36 -23.04
CA GLU A 136 5.03 -10.59 -22.41
C GLU A 136 6.02 -11.17 -21.38
N GLU A 137 7.32 -11.04 -21.60
CA GLU A 137 8.34 -11.54 -20.69
C GLU A 137 8.25 -10.90 -19.30
N TYR A 138 7.92 -9.61 -19.24
CA TYR A 138 7.67 -8.91 -17.99
C TYR A 138 6.48 -9.53 -17.23
N ARG A 139 5.38 -9.81 -17.94
CA ARG A 139 4.20 -10.44 -17.36
C ARG A 139 4.53 -11.79 -16.76
N ILE A 140 5.20 -12.64 -17.54
CA ILE A 140 5.65 -13.98 -17.10
C ILE A 140 6.57 -13.88 -15.88
N LYS A 141 7.54 -12.97 -15.93
CA LYS A 141 8.54 -12.78 -14.87
C LYS A 141 7.92 -12.34 -13.54
N TYR A 142 6.98 -11.41 -13.58
CA TYR A 142 6.54 -10.71 -12.37
C TYR A 142 5.09 -10.95 -11.97
N LEU A 143 4.20 -11.21 -12.91
CA LEU A 143 2.77 -11.16 -12.66
C LEU A 143 2.08 -12.52 -12.70
N ASP A 144 2.49 -13.47 -13.57
CA ASP A 144 1.78 -14.74 -13.73
C ASP A 144 1.72 -15.57 -12.44
N LYS A 145 2.65 -15.38 -11.53
CA LYS A 145 2.62 -16.01 -10.20
C LYS A 145 1.43 -15.56 -9.33
N LEU A 146 0.72 -14.51 -9.71
CA LEU A 146 -0.48 -14.04 -9.03
C LEU A 146 -1.73 -14.80 -9.46
N ASP A 147 -1.70 -15.56 -10.57
CA ASP A 147 -2.89 -16.17 -11.18
C ASP A 147 -3.64 -17.09 -10.20
N ASP A 148 -2.93 -17.97 -9.49
CA ASP A 148 -3.58 -18.86 -8.53
C ASP A 148 -4.28 -18.10 -7.41
N THR A 149 -3.63 -17.05 -6.88
CA THR A 149 -4.25 -16.20 -5.85
C THR A 149 -5.42 -15.41 -6.42
N TYR A 150 -5.31 -14.89 -7.63
CA TYR A 150 -6.39 -14.19 -8.31
C TYR A 150 -7.62 -15.09 -8.48
N ARG A 151 -7.44 -16.34 -8.91
CA ARG A 151 -8.51 -17.33 -9.05
C ARG A 151 -9.14 -17.72 -7.72
N GLU A 152 -8.32 -17.93 -6.69
CA GLU A 152 -8.78 -18.27 -5.33
C GLU A 152 -9.73 -17.22 -4.75
N TYR A 153 -9.52 -15.94 -5.09
CA TYR A 153 -10.29 -14.80 -4.57
C TYR A 153 -11.24 -14.17 -5.58
N TYR A 154 -11.43 -14.80 -6.74
CA TYR A 154 -12.23 -14.24 -7.82
C TYR A 154 -13.68 -13.90 -7.41
N ASP A 155 -14.26 -14.67 -6.51
CA ASP A 155 -15.63 -14.49 -6.00
C ASP A 155 -15.84 -13.24 -5.13
N ILE A 156 -14.77 -12.63 -4.63
CA ILE A 156 -14.83 -11.38 -3.85
C ILE A 156 -14.55 -10.14 -4.67
N ILE A 157 -14.14 -10.29 -5.93
CA ILE A 157 -13.85 -9.15 -6.81
C ILE A 157 -15.13 -8.37 -7.04
N GLY A 158 -15.08 -7.08 -6.74
CA GLY A 158 -16.15 -6.13 -7.02
C GLY A 158 -16.03 -5.51 -8.41
N PRO A 159 -16.93 -4.58 -8.75
CA PRO A 159 -16.82 -3.84 -9.98
C PRO A 159 -15.50 -3.06 -10.02
N PRO A 160 -14.95 -2.82 -11.21
CA PRO A 160 -13.72 -2.03 -11.35
C PRO A 160 -13.85 -0.66 -10.68
N SER A 161 -12.73 -0.12 -10.21
CA SER A 161 -12.69 1.24 -9.65
C SER A 161 -13.32 2.24 -10.63
N LEU A 162 -14.14 3.15 -10.11
CA LEU A 162 -14.71 4.26 -10.90
C LEU A 162 -13.65 5.29 -11.30
N HIS A 163 -12.53 5.30 -10.61
CA HIS A 163 -11.43 6.22 -10.91
C HIS A 163 -10.64 5.71 -12.12
N VAL A 164 -10.74 6.44 -13.23
CA VAL A 164 -10.09 6.08 -14.50
C VAL A 164 -8.57 5.97 -14.34
N TRP A 165 -7.96 6.84 -13.51
CA TRP A 165 -6.53 6.82 -13.29
C TRP A 165 -6.06 5.48 -12.67
N VAL A 166 -6.82 4.92 -11.71
CA VAL A 166 -6.52 3.61 -11.10
C VAL A 166 -6.45 2.53 -12.18
N ARG A 167 -7.48 2.46 -13.03
CA ARG A 167 -7.53 1.48 -14.13
C ARG A 167 -6.42 1.64 -15.17
N HIS A 168 -5.79 2.81 -15.21
CA HIS A 168 -4.69 3.10 -16.16
C HIS A 168 -3.34 2.60 -15.66
N VAL A 169 -3.15 2.57 -14.35
CA VAL A 169 -1.87 2.21 -13.73
C VAL A 169 -1.83 0.79 -13.17
N THR A 170 -2.98 0.16 -12.98
CA THR A 170 -3.08 -1.19 -12.42
C THR A 170 -2.83 -2.29 -13.45
N GLY A 171 -2.45 -3.47 -12.93
CA GLY A 171 -2.15 -4.66 -13.72
C GLY A 171 -3.35 -5.57 -13.99
N PRO A 172 -3.14 -6.68 -14.71
CA PRO A 172 -4.22 -7.63 -15.05
C PRO A 172 -4.73 -8.40 -13.84
N TYR A 173 -3.95 -8.51 -12.79
CA TYR A 173 -4.31 -9.17 -11.52
C TYR A 173 -4.74 -8.18 -10.45
N TYR A 174 -5.09 -6.96 -10.83
CA TYR A 174 -5.70 -5.98 -9.95
C TYR A 174 -7.04 -6.50 -9.42
N MET A 175 -7.18 -6.43 -8.10
CA MET A 175 -8.44 -6.81 -7.44
C MET A 175 -8.96 -5.62 -6.65
N PHE A 176 -10.16 -5.20 -7.01
CA PHE A 176 -10.97 -4.29 -6.20
C PHE A 176 -12.07 -5.11 -5.53
N PHE A 177 -12.18 -5.01 -4.23
CA PHE A 177 -13.20 -5.73 -3.48
C PHE A 177 -13.93 -4.81 -2.51
N ARG A 178 -15.15 -5.18 -2.13
CA ARG A 178 -15.91 -4.45 -1.12
C ARG A 178 -16.01 -5.28 0.14
N THR A 179 -15.68 -4.66 1.27
CA THR A 179 -15.96 -5.25 2.56
C THR A 179 -17.47 -5.21 2.80
N LYS A 180 -18.06 -6.32 3.24
CA LYS A 180 -19.49 -6.36 3.58
C LYS A 180 -19.67 -5.93 5.02
N ALA A 181 -20.42 -4.85 5.26
CA ALA A 181 -20.88 -4.51 6.60
C ALA A 181 -21.56 -5.75 7.22
N GLY A 182 -21.07 -6.21 8.37
CA GLY A 182 -21.59 -7.42 9.02
C GLY A 182 -21.14 -8.75 8.40
N GLY A 183 -20.13 -8.78 7.55
CA GLY A 183 -19.56 -10.02 7.02
C GLY A 183 -19.12 -10.99 8.11
N THR A 184 -19.16 -12.29 7.82
CA THR A 184 -18.71 -13.33 8.75
C THR A 184 -17.23 -13.16 9.10
N GLN A 185 -16.79 -13.69 10.23
CA GLN A 185 -15.37 -13.66 10.60
C GLN A 185 -14.49 -14.33 9.53
N GLU A 186 -14.96 -15.42 8.94
CA GLU A 186 -14.29 -16.13 7.85
C GLU A 186 -14.10 -15.22 6.62
N TYR A 187 -15.15 -14.51 6.21
CA TYR A 187 -15.07 -13.56 5.09
C TYR A 187 -14.08 -12.42 5.36
N ARG A 188 -14.09 -11.86 6.58
CA ARG A 188 -13.12 -10.83 6.99
C ARG A 188 -11.69 -11.35 6.96
N GLN A 189 -11.48 -12.56 7.47
CA GLN A 189 -10.16 -13.19 7.45
C GLN A 189 -9.67 -13.41 6.03
N ARG A 190 -10.55 -13.81 5.11
CA ARG A 190 -10.21 -13.92 3.68
C ARG A 190 -9.76 -12.57 3.10
N ILE A 191 -10.52 -11.50 3.36
CA ILE A 191 -10.19 -10.16 2.89
C ILE A 191 -8.85 -9.66 3.44
N LEU A 192 -8.52 -9.96 4.68
CA LEU A 192 -7.24 -9.59 5.28
C LEU A 192 -6.07 -10.44 4.73
N ASN A 193 -6.31 -11.70 4.42
CA ASN A 193 -5.29 -12.59 3.90
C ASN A 193 -4.88 -12.25 2.46
N LEU A 194 -5.78 -11.74 1.64
CA LEU A 194 -5.50 -11.40 0.24
C LEU A 194 -4.36 -10.39 0.09
N PRO A 195 -4.40 -9.19 0.73
CA PRO A 195 -3.29 -8.23 0.66
C PRO A 195 -1.98 -8.82 1.19
N LEU A 196 -2.04 -9.66 2.22
CA LEU A 196 -0.85 -10.28 2.80
C LEU A 196 -0.21 -11.32 1.85
N LYS A 197 -0.99 -12.02 1.04
CA LYS A 197 -0.47 -12.88 -0.03
C LYS A 197 0.22 -12.06 -1.10
N TYR A 198 -0.39 -10.98 -1.58
CA TYR A 198 0.22 -10.08 -2.56
C TYR A 198 1.52 -9.47 -2.03
N LEU A 199 1.51 -8.98 -0.78
CA LEU A 199 2.70 -8.39 -0.16
C LEU A 199 3.84 -9.41 -0.02
N LYS A 200 3.53 -10.66 0.35
CA LYS A 200 4.53 -11.73 0.43
C LYS A 200 5.18 -11.98 -0.93
N MET A 201 4.38 -12.16 -1.99
CA MET A 201 4.88 -12.39 -3.34
C MET A 201 5.69 -11.20 -3.87
N TRP A 202 5.29 -9.98 -3.52
CA TRP A 202 6.07 -8.79 -3.84
C TRP A 202 7.42 -8.79 -3.12
N ALA A 203 7.44 -9.07 -1.83
CA ALA A 203 8.68 -9.13 -1.07
C ALA A 203 9.66 -10.18 -1.61
N GLU A 204 9.16 -11.34 -2.04
CA GLU A 204 9.95 -12.37 -2.73
C GLU A 204 10.51 -11.84 -4.06
N THR A 205 9.67 -11.14 -4.84
CA THR A 205 10.10 -10.48 -6.08
C THR A 205 11.23 -9.49 -5.86
N VAL A 206 11.11 -8.64 -4.84
CA VAL A 206 12.15 -7.65 -4.49
C VAL A 206 13.48 -8.35 -4.18
N LYS A 207 13.46 -9.44 -3.40
CA LYS A 207 14.68 -10.18 -3.06
C LYS A 207 15.40 -10.70 -4.30
N GLU A 208 14.66 -11.25 -5.25
CA GLU A 208 15.18 -11.86 -6.48
C GLU A 208 15.52 -10.83 -7.57
N ALA A 209 15.01 -9.60 -7.46
CA ALA A 209 15.18 -8.57 -8.48
C ALA A 209 16.64 -8.25 -8.76
N LYS A 210 16.95 -8.11 -10.04
CA LYS A 210 18.25 -7.68 -10.57
C LYS A 210 18.10 -6.33 -11.26
N PRO A 211 19.15 -5.51 -11.28
CA PRO A 211 19.13 -4.25 -12.02
C PRO A 211 18.80 -4.45 -13.50
N VAL A 212 18.10 -3.50 -14.07
CA VAL A 212 17.78 -3.45 -15.51
C VAL A 212 19.01 -3.01 -16.28
N GLU A 213 19.41 -3.79 -17.27
CA GLU A 213 20.57 -3.51 -18.12
C GLU A 213 20.18 -2.64 -19.34
N ASP A 214 18.98 -2.83 -19.90
CA ASP A 214 18.49 -2.04 -21.05
C ASP A 214 18.10 -0.63 -20.62
N PRO A 215 18.82 0.41 -21.10
CA PRO A 215 18.56 1.80 -20.72
C PRO A 215 17.21 2.31 -21.23
N VAL A 216 16.70 1.81 -22.36
CA VAL A 216 15.41 2.23 -22.92
C VAL A 216 14.28 1.70 -22.06
N HIS A 217 14.34 0.42 -21.70
CA HIS A 217 13.37 -0.19 -20.77
C HIS A 217 13.42 0.48 -19.39
N LYS A 218 14.62 0.75 -18.88
CA LYS A 218 14.82 1.46 -17.60
C LYS A 218 14.14 2.84 -17.60
N GLU A 219 14.38 3.66 -18.62
CA GLU A 219 13.78 4.99 -18.76
C GLU A 219 12.24 4.90 -18.79
N TYR A 220 11.70 3.93 -19.51
CA TYR A 220 10.27 3.69 -19.57
C TYR A 220 9.69 3.34 -18.20
N CYS A 221 10.34 2.45 -17.45
CA CYS A 221 9.91 2.07 -16.10
C CYS A 221 9.92 3.26 -15.14
N ILE A 222 10.97 4.09 -15.19
CA ILE A 222 11.06 5.31 -14.38
C ILE A 222 9.89 6.24 -14.68
N LYS A 223 9.60 6.47 -15.98
CA LYS A 223 8.50 7.32 -16.39
C LYS A 223 7.15 6.82 -15.91
N ARG A 224 6.87 5.52 -16.03
CA ARG A 224 5.63 4.93 -15.52
C ARG A 224 5.51 5.04 -14.00
N LYS A 225 6.60 4.79 -13.27
CA LYS A 225 6.65 4.99 -11.81
C LYS A 225 6.28 6.42 -11.42
N ARG A 226 6.89 7.42 -12.06
CA ARG A 226 6.60 8.83 -11.79
C ARG A 226 5.15 9.22 -12.11
N ILE A 227 4.58 8.67 -13.18
CA ILE A 227 3.16 8.86 -13.52
C ILE A 227 2.27 8.29 -12.41
N PHE A 228 2.56 7.07 -11.90
CA PHE A 228 1.80 6.50 -10.80
C PHE A 228 1.85 7.40 -9.56
N GLN A 229 3.06 7.80 -9.14
CA GLN A 229 3.29 8.67 -7.98
C GLN A 229 2.54 10.00 -8.11
N GLU A 230 2.65 10.67 -9.26
CA GLU A 230 1.97 11.93 -9.54
C GLU A 230 0.45 11.77 -9.51
N TRP A 231 -0.08 10.76 -10.20
CA TRP A 231 -1.52 10.58 -10.31
C TRP A 231 -2.16 10.16 -8.98
N PHE A 232 -1.48 9.33 -8.20
CA PHE A 232 -1.91 9.03 -6.85
C PHE A 232 -1.95 10.30 -6.00
N PHE A 233 -0.89 11.08 -6.01
CA PHE A 233 -0.80 12.32 -5.23
C PHE A 233 -1.86 13.37 -5.61
N VAL A 234 -2.12 13.54 -6.92
CA VAL A 234 -2.97 14.63 -7.42
C VAL A 234 -4.43 14.21 -7.62
N ARG A 235 -4.67 12.97 -8.01
CA ARG A 235 -5.99 12.51 -8.49
C ARG A 235 -6.74 11.60 -7.51
N ASP A 236 -6.05 11.08 -6.50
CA ASP A 236 -6.72 10.20 -5.55
C ASP A 236 -7.64 10.98 -4.60
N PRO A 237 -8.90 10.56 -4.42
CA PRO A 237 -9.83 11.20 -3.49
C PRO A 237 -9.35 11.22 -2.05
N VAL A 238 -8.48 10.28 -1.66
CA VAL A 238 -7.91 10.21 -0.31
C VAL A 238 -7.12 11.48 0.03
N THR A 239 -6.56 12.17 -0.96
CA THR A 239 -5.89 13.47 -0.74
C THR A 239 -6.79 14.44 0.01
N SER A 240 -8.05 14.60 -0.43
CA SER A 240 -9.00 15.47 0.24
C SER A 240 -9.34 15.01 1.67
N VAL A 241 -9.31 13.72 1.91
CA VAL A 241 -9.53 13.13 3.25
C VAL A 241 -8.34 13.45 4.15
N MET A 242 -7.11 13.24 3.68
CA MET A 242 -5.90 13.55 4.46
C MET A 242 -5.80 15.04 4.83
N LEU A 243 -6.10 15.93 3.88
CA LEU A 243 -6.11 17.37 4.15
C LEU A 243 -7.16 17.76 5.21
N ARG A 244 -8.33 17.13 5.22
CA ARG A 244 -9.35 17.35 6.26
C ARG A 244 -8.96 16.76 7.60
N CYS A 245 -8.34 15.59 7.61
CA CYS A 245 -7.95 14.90 8.84
C CYS A 245 -6.80 15.59 9.57
N TYR A 246 -5.79 16.01 8.83
CA TYR A 246 -4.50 16.43 9.40
C TYR A 246 -4.11 17.87 9.07
N GLY A 247 -4.95 18.61 8.35
CA GLY A 247 -4.62 19.94 7.83
C GLY A 247 -3.72 19.88 6.59
N LYS A 248 -3.45 21.06 6.02
CA LYS A 248 -2.77 21.16 4.72
C LYS A 248 -1.35 20.59 4.77
N GLU A 249 -0.56 21.02 5.75
CA GLU A 249 0.87 20.66 5.81
C GLU A 249 1.07 19.16 6.07
N LEU A 250 0.56 18.66 7.18
CA LEU A 250 0.72 17.24 7.54
C LEU A 250 -0.03 16.33 6.58
N GLY A 251 -1.23 16.71 6.12
CA GLY A 251 -1.97 15.92 5.12
C GLY A 251 -1.23 15.78 3.80
N MET A 252 -0.53 16.83 3.35
CA MET A 252 0.33 16.75 2.15
C MET A 252 1.54 15.85 2.37
N LEU A 253 2.15 15.89 3.57
CA LEU A 253 3.24 14.97 3.91
C LEU A 253 2.79 13.51 3.93
N VAL A 254 1.61 13.22 4.51
CA VAL A 254 1.02 11.87 4.47
C VAL A 254 0.85 11.40 3.02
N MET A 255 0.25 12.24 2.17
CA MET A 255 0.09 11.92 0.76
C MET A 255 1.43 11.71 0.05
N LYS A 256 2.47 12.47 0.41
CA LYS A 256 3.82 12.29 -0.15
C LYS A 256 4.48 11.02 0.35
N GLY A 257 4.24 10.64 1.59
CA GLY A 257 4.64 9.32 2.11
C GLY A 257 4.00 8.18 1.34
N LEU A 258 2.74 8.30 0.95
CA LEU A 258 1.99 7.28 0.21
C LEU A 258 2.33 7.25 -1.29
N SER A 259 2.52 8.40 -1.95
CA SER A 259 2.77 8.50 -3.41
C SER A 259 4.27 8.23 -3.81
#